data_a230a04e83379a1899174608657b1412
#
_entry.id   a230a04e83379a1899174608657b1412
#
_cell.length_a   1.000
_cell.length_b   1.000
_cell.length_c   1.000
_cell.angle_alpha   90.00
_cell.angle_beta   90.00
_cell.angle_gamma   90.00
#
_symmetry.space_group_name_H-M   'P 1'
#
loop_
_entity.id
_entity.type
_entity.pdbx_description
1 polymer ?
#
loop_
_entity_poly.entity_id
_entity_poly.type
_entity_poly.pdbx_seq_one_letter_code
_entity_poly.pdbx_strand_id
1 'polypeptide(L)'
;MQTKLDRKKIITIVAIFLGTGLLLSLIPIIISSFYSHPLADDFGFSEKVNHVVKNGGGLFDILSASFQQVKDTYLDWQGTYAAIFVFSLQPAAFSEHIYFLTTFVMLIALIASTLFFVNTIFN
;
A
#
# COMPACT_ATOMS: atom_id res chain seq x y z
N MET A 1 14.86 45.35 -21.47
CA MET A 1 13.44 44.91 -21.49
C MET A 1 13.33 43.67 -20.61
N GLN A 2 13.05 43.86 -19.30
CA GLN A 2 12.85 42.73 -18.38
C GLN A 2 11.42 42.22 -18.54
N THR A 3 11.27 41.06 -19.15
CA THR A 3 9.99 40.35 -19.16
C THR A 3 9.69 39.91 -17.73
N LYS A 4 8.81 40.60 -17.02
CA LYS A 4 8.22 40.09 -15.78
C LYS A 4 7.52 38.80 -16.15
N LEU A 5 8.15 37.64 -15.85
CA LEU A 5 7.49 36.37 -15.97
C LEU A 5 6.23 36.42 -15.07
N ASP A 6 5.09 36.26 -15.68
CA ASP A 6 3.83 36.26 -14.95
C ASP A 6 3.88 35.22 -13.83
N ARG A 7 3.58 35.61 -12.59
CA ARG A 7 3.62 34.75 -11.41
C ARG A 7 2.91 33.40 -11.64
N LYS A 8 1.80 33.45 -12.36
CA LYS A 8 1.05 32.22 -12.73
C LYS A 8 1.90 31.27 -13.59
N LYS A 9 2.64 31.80 -14.57
CA LYS A 9 3.51 30.99 -15.44
C LYS A 9 4.64 30.35 -14.65
N ILE A 10 5.25 31.08 -13.71
CA ILE A 10 6.31 30.54 -12.84
C ILE A 10 5.76 29.38 -12.00
N ILE A 11 4.61 29.59 -11.33
CA ILE A 11 3.97 28.55 -10.52
C ILE A 11 3.66 27.30 -11.36
N THR A 12 3.12 27.49 -12.57
CA THR A 12 2.81 26.37 -13.48
C THR A 12 4.08 25.61 -13.87
N ILE A 13 5.15 26.31 -14.24
CA ILE A 13 6.43 25.68 -14.61
C ILE A 13 6.99 24.87 -13.43
N VAL A 14 7.00 25.47 -12.24
CA VAL A 14 7.47 24.79 -11.01
C VAL A 14 6.62 23.57 -10.70
N ALA A 15 5.29 23.69 -10.81
CA ALA A 15 4.39 22.56 -10.57
C ALA A 15 4.61 21.41 -11.56
N ILE A 16 4.80 21.72 -12.85
CA ILE A 16 5.12 20.72 -13.88
C ILE A 16 6.46 20.06 -13.57
N PHE A 17 7.48 20.84 -13.24
CA PHE A 17 8.82 20.29 -12.94
C PHE A 17 8.79 19.37 -11.72
N LEU A 18 8.14 19.80 -10.62
CA LEU A 18 7.99 18.98 -9.42
C LEU A 18 7.14 17.74 -9.69
N GLY A 19 6.03 17.87 -10.42
CA GLY A 19 5.16 16.77 -10.79
C GLY A 19 5.90 15.72 -11.65
N THR A 20 6.65 16.17 -12.65
CA THR A 20 7.47 15.31 -13.49
C THR A 20 8.55 14.60 -12.66
N GLY A 21 9.26 15.33 -11.80
CA GLY A 21 10.25 14.75 -10.89
C GLY A 21 9.65 13.68 -9.97
N LEU A 22 8.46 13.94 -9.42
CA LEU A 22 7.73 12.97 -8.61
C LEU A 22 7.40 11.70 -9.42
N LEU A 23 6.84 11.86 -10.62
CA LEU A 23 6.50 10.70 -11.47
C LEU A 23 7.74 9.88 -11.83
N LEU A 24 8.85 10.53 -12.18
CA LEU A 24 10.11 9.85 -12.48
C LEU A 24 10.67 9.11 -11.25
N SER A 25 10.49 9.66 -10.05
CA SER A 25 10.94 9.02 -8.81
C SER A 25 10.16 7.74 -8.47
N LEU A 26 8.96 7.53 -9.02
CA LEU A 26 8.21 6.28 -8.85
C LEU A 26 8.74 5.14 -9.72
N ILE A 27 9.46 5.43 -10.81
CA ILE A 27 9.95 4.40 -11.74
C ILE A 27 10.79 3.32 -11.02
N PRO A 28 11.82 3.65 -10.22
CA PRO A 28 12.59 2.64 -9.51
C PRO A 28 11.76 1.83 -8.52
N ILE A 29 10.76 2.44 -7.86
CA ILE A 29 9.85 1.74 -6.93
C ILE A 29 9.01 0.71 -7.71
N ILE A 30 8.45 1.10 -8.85
CA ILE A 30 7.66 0.22 -9.70
C ILE A 30 8.52 -0.92 -10.24
N ILE A 31 9.72 -0.63 -10.72
CA ILE A 31 10.63 -1.68 -11.22
C ILE A 31 11.00 -2.65 -10.09
N SER A 32 11.40 -2.14 -8.92
CA SER A 32 11.76 -2.96 -7.76
C SER A 32 10.62 -3.86 -7.29
N SER A 33 9.36 -3.41 -7.42
CA SER A 33 8.21 -4.19 -6.97
C SER A 33 8.11 -5.56 -7.66
N PHE A 34 8.47 -5.65 -8.94
CA PHE A 34 8.45 -6.91 -9.70
C PHE A 34 9.52 -7.91 -9.25
N TYR A 35 10.53 -7.46 -8.52
CA TYR A 35 11.58 -8.29 -7.93
C TYR A 35 11.41 -8.51 -6.43
N SER A 36 10.36 -7.93 -5.84
CA SER A 36 10.07 -8.08 -4.42
C SER A 36 9.43 -9.44 -4.12
N HIS A 37 9.84 -10.03 -3.03
CA HIS A 37 9.33 -11.31 -2.54
C HIS A 37 8.87 -11.17 -1.09
N PRO A 38 7.84 -11.91 -0.65
CA PRO A 38 7.43 -11.92 0.74
C PRO A 38 8.56 -12.46 1.63
N LEU A 39 8.72 -11.89 2.81
CA LEU A 39 9.74 -12.25 3.80
C LEU A 39 9.10 -12.38 5.18
N ALA A 40 9.71 -13.19 6.04
CA ALA A 40 9.44 -13.32 7.48
C ALA A 40 8.00 -12.95 7.91
N ASP A 41 7.77 -11.68 8.25
CA ASP A 41 6.49 -11.19 8.77
C ASP A 41 5.35 -11.28 7.75
N ASP A 42 5.66 -11.17 6.44
CA ASP A 42 4.66 -11.32 5.39
C ASP A 42 4.05 -12.73 5.42
N PHE A 43 4.86 -13.74 5.66
CA PHE A 43 4.38 -15.11 5.84
C PHE A 43 3.69 -15.29 7.19
N GLY A 44 4.28 -14.80 8.28
CA GLY A 44 3.76 -14.95 9.63
C GLY A 44 2.35 -14.37 9.80
N PHE A 45 2.10 -13.16 9.30
CA PHE A 45 0.79 -12.52 9.42
C PHE A 45 -0.23 -13.01 8.40
N SER A 46 0.19 -13.62 7.29
CA SER A 46 -0.72 -14.13 6.25
C SER A 46 -0.95 -15.65 6.33
N GLU A 47 -0.27 -16.37 7.22
CA GLU A 47 -0.29 -17.84 7.29
C GLU A 47 -1.69 -18.43 7.36
N LYS A 48 -2.54 -17.93 8.26
CA LYS A 48 -3.90 -18.45 8.46
C LYS A 48 -4.76 -18.24 7.22
N VAL A 49 -4.67 -17.06 6.59
CA VAL A 49 -5.39 -16.76 5.35
C VAL A 49 -4.88 -17.62 4.22
N ASN A 50 -3.56 -17.75 4.07
CA ASN A 50 -2.94 -18.58 3.04
C ASN A 50 -3.37 -20.05 3.15
N HIS A 51 -3.45 -20.57 4.38
CA HIS A 51 -3.95 -21.94 4.63
C HIS A 51 -5.41 -22.10 4.18
N VAL A 52 -6.28 -21.14 4.49
CA VAL A 52 -7.69 -21.15 4.08
C VAL A 52 -7.81 -21.09 2.55
N VAL A 53 -7.05 -20.19 1.91
CA VAL A 53 -7.03 -20.04 0.44
C VAL A 53 -6.56 -21.33 -0.24
N LYS A 54 -5.49 -21.95 0.23
CA LYS A 54 -4.97 -23.22 -0.31
C LYS A 54 -5.95 -24.39 -0.19
N ASN A 55 -6.81 -24.37 0.84
CA ASN A 55 -7.84 -25.38 1.05
C ASN A 55 -9.18 -25.05 0.37
N GLY A 56 -9.24 -24.02 -0.46
CA GLY A 56 -10.45 -23.64 -1.20
C GLY A 56 -11.53 -22.98 -0.35
N GLY A 57 -11.17 -22.39 0.79
CA GLY A 57 -12.10 -21.67 1.66
C GLY A 57 -12.70 -20.42 1.01
N GLY A 58 -13.93 -20.09 1.40
CA GLY A 58 -14.67 -18.95 0.88
C GLY A 58 -14.27 -17.62 1.55
N LEU A 59 -14.91 -16.54 1.08
CA LEU A 59 -14.66 -15.19 1.60
C LEU A 59 -14.85 -15.08 3.13
N PHE A 60 -15.89 -15.73 3.66
CA PHE A 60 -16.15 -15.72 5.10
C PHE A 60 -15.06 -16.44 5.90
N ASP A 61 -14.52 -17.52 5.36
CA ASP A 61 -13.41 -18.26 5.99
C ASP A 61 -12.14 -17.42 6.01
N ILE A 62 -11.86 -16.71 4.91
CA ILE A 62 -10.73 -15.76 4.79
C ILE A 62 -10.85 -14.66 5.83
N LEU A 63 -12.01 -14.00 5.93
CA LEU A 63 -12.22 -12.96 6.93
C LEU A 63 -12.12 -13.49 8.35
N SER A 64 -12.68 -14.67 8.63
CA SER A 64 -12.56 -15.33 9.92
C SER A 64 -11.11 -15.62 10.29
N ALA A 65 -10.32 -16.11 9.34
CA ALA A 65 -8.89 -16.38 9.52
C ALA A 65 -8.11 -15.07 9.81
N SER A 66 -8.46 -13.97 9.11
CA SER A 66 -7.86 -12.65 9.35
C SER A 66 -8.16 -12.15 10.76
N PHE A 67 -9.40 -12.25 11.23
CA PHE A 67 -9.77 -11.87 12.59
C PHE A 67 -9.09 -12.75 13.65
N GLN A 68 -8.95 -14.04 13.38
CA GLN A 68 -8.22 -14.95 14.26
C GLN A 68 -6.73 -14.55 14.33
N GLN A 69 -6.12 -14.20 13.20
CA GLN A 69 -4.74 -13.71 13.16
C GLN A 69 -4.58 -12.45 14.02
N VAL A 70 -5.50 -11.49 13.89
CA VAL A 70 -5.53 -10.27 14.71
C VAL A 70 -5.62 -10.59 16.20
N LYS A 71 -6.56 -11.48 16.58
CA LYS A 71 -6.77 -11.86 17.97
C LYS A 71 -5.51 -12.51 18.57
N ASP A 72 -4.91 -13.45 17.87
CA ASP A 72 -3.75 -14.17 18.38
C ASP A 72 -2.56 -13.23 18.52
N THR A 73 -2.30 -12.37 17.50
CA THR A 73 -1.23 -11.37 17.58
C THR A 73 -1.46 -10.35 18.70
N TYR A 74 -2.70 -9.94 18.93
CA TYR A 74 -3.04 -9.01 20.02
C TYR A 74 -2.76 -9.60 21.39
N LEU A 75 -3.06 -10.88 21.58
CA LEU A 75 -2.86 -11.56 22.85
C LEU A 75 -1.40 -11.91 23.13
N ASP A 76 -0.64 -12.24 22.08
CA ASP A 76 0.70 -12.79 22.23
C ASP A 76 1.82 -11.76 22.08
N TRP A 77 1.59 -10.67 21.34
CA TRP A 77 2.68 -9.76 20.98
C TRP A 77 2.34 -8.28 21.04
N GLN A 78 1.38 -7.79 20.21
CA GLN A 78 1.17 -6.34 20.06
C GLN A 78 -0.27 -5.96 19.72
N GLY A 79 -0.66 -4.75 20.17
CA GLY A 79 -2.00 -4.21 19.99
C GLY A 79 -2.30 -3.55 18.63
N THR A 80 -1.49 -3.77 17.59
CA THR A 80 -1.67 -3.14 16.26
C THR A 80 -2.70 -3.87 15.39
N TYR A 81 -3.90 -4.06 15.93
CA TYR A 81 -4.96 -4.86 15.32
C TYR A 81 -5.30 -4.48 13.87
N ALA A 82 -5.41 -3.18 13.56
CA ALA A 82 -5.75 -2.73 12.20
C ALA A 82 -4.65 -3.05 11.18
N ALA A 83 -3.39 -2.88 11.56
CA ALA A 83 -2.26 -3.22 10.72
C ALA A 83 -2.20 -4.73 10.45
N ILE A 84 -2.34 -5.57 11.48
CA ILE A 84 -2.34 -7.03 11.33
C ILE A 84 -3.49 -7.51 10.46
N PHE A 85 -4.68 -6.90 10.57
CA PHE A 85 -5.79 -7.24 9.68
C PHE A 85 -5.45 -6.98 8.21
N VAL A 86 -4.88 -5.81 7.89
CA VAL A 86 -4.46 -5.48 6.52
C VAL A 86 -3.32 -6.39 6.06
N PHE A 87 -2.34 -6.66 6.93
CA PHE A 87 -1.23 -7.57 6.63
C PHE A 87 -1.69 -8.99 6.34
N SER A 88 -2.69 -9.50 7.06
CA SER A 88 -3.19 -10.86 6.85
C SER A 88 -3.87 -11.03 5.48
N LEU A 89 -4.36 -9.93 4.89
CA LEU A 89 -5.04 -9.91 3.58
C LEU A 89 -4.14 -9.41 2.44
N GLN A 90 -2.83 -9.30 2.67
CA GLN A 90 -1.91 -8.86 1.61
C GLN A 90 -1.88 -9.83 0.42
N PRO A 91 -1.47 -9.39 -0.77
CA PRO A 91 -1.46 -10.23 -1.97
C PRO A 91 -0.72 -11.57 -1.81
N ALA A 92 0.37 -11.63 -1.04
CA ALA A 92 1.10 -12.87 -0.77
C ALA A 92 0.26 -13.95 -0.04
N ALA A 93 -0.76 -13.55 0.72
CA ALA A 93 -1.68 -14.50 1.36
C ALA A 93 -2.42 -15.38 0.33
N PHE A 94 -2.63 -14.84 -0.87
CA PHE A 94 -3.32 -15.52 -1.97
C PHE A 94 -2.36 -16.21 -2.93
N SER A 95 -1.25 -15.55 -3.28
CA SER A 95 -0.19 -16.12 -4.12
C SER A 95 1.09 -15.29 -4.01
N GLU A 96 2.23 -15.96 -3.89
CA GLU A 96 3.55 -15.29 -3.89
C GLU A 96 3.84 -14.54 -5.18
N HIS A 97 3.34 -15.05 -6.32
CA HIS A 97 3.54 -14.45 -7.65
C HIS A 97 2.89 -13.06 -7.79
N ILE A 98 1.89 -12.74 -6.99
CA ILE A 98 1.21 -11.44 -7.03
C ILE A 98 1.68 -10.50 -5.92
N TYR A 99 2.75 -10.83 -5.20
CA TYR A 99 3.27 -9.98 -4.10
C TYR A 99 3.62 -8.57 -4.56
N PHE A 100 4.09 -8.40 -5.81
CA PHE A 100 4.35 -7.09 -6.40
C PHE A 100 3.16 -6.12 -6.31
N LEU A 101 1.93 -6.62 -6.27
CA LEU A 101 0.72 -5.80 -6.12
C LEU A 101 0.68 -5.05 -4.79
N THR A 102 1.40 -5.53 -3.76
CA THR A 102 1.49 -4.84 -2.46
C THR A 102 1.99 -3.40 -2.64
N THR A 103 3.00 -3.19 -3.46
CA THR A 103 3.54 -1.85 -3.77
C THR A 103 2.47 -0.95 -4.40
N PHE A 104 1.69 -1.47 -5.36
CA PHE A 104 0.64 -0.69 -6.02
C PHE A 104 -0.51 -0.36 -5.07
N VAL A 105 -0.93 -1.31 -4.24
CA VAL A 105 -1.96 -1.08 -3.21
C VAL A 105 -1.51 0.02 -2.25
N MET A 106 -0.27 -0.04 -1.78
CA MET A 106 0.29 0.97 -0.87
C MET A 106 0.41 2.34 -1.54
N LEU A 107 0.84 2.42 -2.80
CA LEU A 107 0.91 3.68 -3.54
C LEU A 107 -0.48 4.30 -3.75
N ILE A 108 -1.47 3.49 -4.12
CA ILE A 108 -2.85 3.95 -4.28
C ILE A 108 -3.40 4.46 -2.95
N ALA A 109 -3.20 3.72 -1.87
CA ALA A 109 -3.63 4.14 -0.53
C ALA A 109 -2.96 5.45 -0.09
N LEU A 110 -1.66 5.60 -0.35
CA LEU A 110 -0.91 6.82 -0.05
C LEU A 110 -1.45 8.02 -0.85
N ILE A 111 -1.67 7.86 -2.15
CA ILE A 111 -2.21 8.92 -3.01
C ILE A 111 -3.62 9.29 -2.54
N ALA A 112 -4.50 8.31 -2.34
CA ALA A 112 -5.87 8.54 -1.91
C ALA A 112 -5.95 9.25 -0.55
N SER A 113 -5.16 8.81 0.43
CA SER A 113 -5.10 9.43 1.76
C SER A 113 -4.55 10.85 1.70
N THR A 114 -3.53 11.10 0.88
CA THR A 114 -2.97 12.44 0.68
C THR A 114 -3.99 13.38 0.05
N LEU A 115 -4.68 12.93 -1.02
CA LEU A 115 -5.72 13.73 -1.67
C LEU A 115 -6.88 14.02 -0.71
N PHE A 116 -7.33 13.03 0.06
CA PHE A 116 -8.36 13.21 1.07
C PHE A 116 -7.93 14.24 2.13
N PHE A 117 -6.72 14.11 2.64
CA PHE A 117 -6.16 15.03 3.64
C PHE A 117 -6.10 16.48 3.11
N VAL A 118 -5.52 16.67 1.92
CA VAL A 118 -5.42 17.99 1.28
C VAL A 118 -6.81 18.59 1.05
N ASN A 119 -7.74 17.80 0.53
CA ASN A 119 -9.11 18.27 0.29
C ASN A 119 -9.83 18.67 1.59
N THR A 120 -9.59 17.93 2.68
CA THR A 120 -10.23 18.21 3.98
C THR A 120 -9.66 19.48 4.63
N ILE A 121 -8.38 19.79 4.43
CA ILE A 121 -7.74 20.97 5.05
C ILE A 121 -7.97 22.26 4.24
N PHE A 122 -8.02 22.15 2.90
CA PHE A 122 -8.01 23.33 2.02
C PHE A 122 -9.36 23.64 1.36
N ASN A 123 -10.38 22.84 1.60
CA ASN A 123 -11.79 23.10 1.23
C ASN A 123 -12.66 23.30 2.46
#